data_80e8023531b7a553568093554b148644
#
_entry.id   80e8023531b7a553568093554b148644
#
_cell.length_a   1.000
_cell.length_b   1.000
_cell.length_c   1.000
_cell.angle_alpha   90.00
_cell.angle_beta   90.00
_cell.angle_gamma   90.00
#
_symmetry.space_group_name_H-M   'P 1'
#
loop_
_entity.id
_entity.type
_entity.pdbx_description
1 polymer ?
#
loop_
_entity_poly.entity_id
_entity_poly.type
_entity_poly.pdbx_seq_one_letter_code
_entity_poly.pdbx_strand_id
1 'polypeptide(L)'
;TGVDWLVDTFGTGLDGFADVLEGVVEGSVDILDLVPSILLAFIFALIAGIISTRKIAFFSLIGLLFIDYLGYWFPMLQMLTLVLTSVLFALVIGIPVGILGSQKAGVRKVVNPILDLMQTMPAFVYLIPAIFFFNIGVVPGVVASVIFAMPPTIRLTMLGIQQVPKDLIEATEAFGSTTWQRLFKIQIPLAKP
;
A
#
# COMPACT_ATOMS: atom_id res chain seq x y z
N THR A 1 5.01 -8.13 -32.08
CA THR A 1 5.27 -9.05 -30.97
C THR A 1 4.04 -9.14 -30.07
N GLY A 2 3.94 -10.18 -29.19
CA GLY A 2 2.80 -10.32 -28.27
C GLY A 2 2.65 -9.13 -27.28
N VAL A 3 3.75 -8.47 -26.99
CA VAL A 3 3.78 -7.26 -26.13
C VAL A 3 3.15 -6.08 -26.87
N ASP A 4 3.45 -5.88 -28.13
CA ASP A 4 2.86 -4.79 -28.94
C ASP A 4 1.35 -4.93 -29.03
N TRP A 5 0.85 -6.16 -29.22
CA TRP A 5 -0.58 -6.44 -29.22
C TRP A 5 -1.26 -6.12 -27.88
N LEU A 6 -0.60 -6.40 -26.75
CA LEU A 6 -1.11 -6.05 -25.42
C LEU A 6 -1.14 -4.53 -25.21
N VAL A 7 -0.09 -3.83 -25.61
CA VAL A 7 -0.02 -2.36 -25.51
C VAL A 7 -1.07 -1.73 -26.42
N ASP A 8 -1.25 -2.21 -27.64
CA ASP A 8 -2.27 -1.68 -28.57
C ASP A 8 -3.71 -1.94 -28.10
N THR A 9 -3.95 -3.08 -27.46
CA THR A 9 -5.30 -3.47 -27.01
C THR A 9 -5.70 -2.79 -25.70
N PHE A 10 -4.75 -2.65 -24.77
CA PHE A 10 -5.01 -2.11 -23.44
C PHE A 10 -4.43 -0.69 -23.24
N GLY A 11 -3.74 -0.14 -24.24
CA GLY A 11 -3.00 1.12 -24.15
C GLY A 11 -3.83 2.26 -23.58
N THR A 12 -5.01 2.50 -24.15
CA THR A 12 -5.90 3.59 -23.68
C THR A 12 -6.29 3.44 -22.19
N GLY A 13 -6.49 2.19 -21.73
CA GLY A 13 -6.80 1.92 -20.32
C GLY A 13 -5.58 2.05 -19.42
N LEU A 14 -4.41 1.61 -19.90
CA LEU A 14 -3.14 1.73 -19.20
C LEU A 14 -2.69 3.19 -19.10
N ASP A 15 -2.86 3.97 -20.17
CA ASP A 15 -2.55 5.40 -20.19
C ASP A 15 -3.45 6.16 -19.20
N GLY A 16 -4.76 5.92 -19.22
CA GLY A 16 -5.67 6.54 -18.26
C GLY A 16 -5.38 6.15 -16.80
N PHE A 17 -4.94 4.93 -16.55
CA PHE A 17 -4.50 4.50 -15.22
C PHE A 17 -3.17 5.16 -14.82
N ALA A 18 -2.25 5.30 -15.76
CA ALA A 18 -0.98 5.99 -15.57
C ALA A 18 -1.22 7.46 -15.22
N ASP A 19 -2.07 8.16 -15.98
CA ASP A 19 -2.43 9.57 -15.74
C ASP A 19 -3.01 9.79 -14.34
N VAL A 20 -3.86 8.87 -13.87
CA VAL A 20 -4.41 8.94 -12.51
C VAL A 20 -3.33 8.75 -11.46
N LEU A 21 -2.43 7.77 -11.61
CA LEU A 21 -1.34 7.55 -10.67
C LEU A 21 -0.37 8.73 -10.62
N GLU A 22 0.03 9.22 -11.79
CA GLU A 22 0.92 10.37 -11.93
C GLU A 22 0.29 11.61 -11.30
N GLY A 23 -0.96 11.91 -11.65
CA GLY A 23 -1.71 13.03 -11.08
C GLY A 23 -1.88 12.96 -9.56
N VAL A 24 -2.05 11.77 -8.99
CA VAL A 24 -2.11 11.58 -7.52
C VAL A 24 -0.75 11.85 -6.88
N VAL A 25 0.34 11.34 -7.45
CA VAL A 25 1.68 11.53 -6.89
C VAL A 25 2.12 12.98 -7.06
N GLU A 26 2.07 13.53 -8.27
CA GLU A 26 2.50 14.91 -8.55
C GLU A 26 1.65 15.92 -7.81
N GLY A 27 0.32 15.79 -7.84
CA GLY A 27 -0.56 16.67 -7.07
C GLY A 27 -0.32 16.60 -5.57
N SER A 28 0.06 15.44 -5.03
CA SER A 28 0.45 15.32 -3.62
C SER A 28 1.79 16.00 -3.34
N VAL A 29 2.76 15.88 -4.23
CA VAL A 29 4.06 16.60 -4.14
C VAL A 29 3.82 18.09 -4.16
N ASP A 30 3.05 18.58 -5.13
CA ASP A 30 2.76 20.01 -5.28
C ASP A 30 2.09 20.60 -4.04
N ILE A 31 1.13 19.89 -3.46
CA ILE A 31 0.45 20.32 -2.22
C ILE A 31 1.44 20.40 -1.05
N LEU A 32 2.33 19.43 -0.92
CA LEU A 32 3.32 19.41 0.15
C LEU A 32 4.42 20.47 -0.07
N ASP A 33 4.81 20.72 -1.31
CA ASP A 33 5.84 21.70 -1.65
C ASP A 33 5.36 23.16 -1.47
N LEU A 34 4.03 23.41 -1.44
CA LEU A 34 3.47 24.71 -1.05
C LEU A 34 3.82 25.11 0.40
N VAL A 35 4.13 24.13 1.25
CA VAL A 35 4.46 24.37 2.65
C VAL A 35 5.98 24.51 2.78
N PRO A 36 6.48 25.56 3.44
CA PRO A 36 7.93 25.72 3.69
C PRO A 36 8.53 24.46 4.32
N SER A 37 9.68 24.01 3.82
CA SER A 37 10.35 22.78 4.23
C SER A 37 10.52 22.66 5.75
N ILE A 38 10.92 23.73 6.41
CA ILE A 38 11.11 23.81 7.86
C ILE A 38 9.78 23.54 8.59
N LEU A 39 8.67 24.16 8.13
CA LEU A 39 7.36 23.98 8.75
C LEU A 39 6.87 22.54 8.58
N LEU A 40 7.05 21.97 7.39
CA LEU A 40 6.67 20.59 7.10
C LEU A 40 7.51 19.59 7.92
N ALA A 41 8.81 19.86 8.08
CA ALA A 41 9.68 19.07 8.96
C ALA A 41 9.20 19.06 10.42
N PHE A 42 8.76 20.22 10.93
CA PHE A 42 8.16 20.32 12.27
C PHE A 42 6.85 19.54 12.38
N ILE A 43 5.98 19.62 11.36
CA ILE A 43 4.71 18.86 11.34
C ILE A 43 4.98 17.36 11.37
N PHE A 44 5.88 16.86 10.53
CA PHE A 44 6.23 15.43 10.52
C PHE A 44 6.87 14.98 11.83
N ALA A 45 7.77 15.79 12.41
CA ALA A 45 8.36 15.50 13.70
C ALA A 45 7.32 15.47 14.83
N LEU A 46 6.34 16.39 14.80
CA LEU A 46 5.24 16.42 15.75
C LEU A 46 4.37 15.16 15.64
N ILE A 47 4.01 14.76 14.41
CA ILE A 47 3.27 13.52 14.16
C ILE A 47 4.05 12.31 14.68
N ALA A 48 5.34 12.22 14.39
CA ALA A 48 6.20 11.16 14.89
C ALA A 48 6.26 11.11 16.41
N GLY A 49 6.26 12.28 17.07
CA GLY A 49 6.24 12.40 18.52
C GLY A 49 4.93 11.98 19.17
N ILE A 50 3.81 12.27 18.53
CA ILE A 50 2.47 11.87 19.00
C ILE A 50 2.28 10.35 18.86
N ILE A 51 2.71 9.79 17.73
CA ILE A 51 2.53 8.35 17.43
C ILE A 51 3.50 7.48 18.23
N SER A 52 4.71 7.99 18.54
CA SER A 52 5.77 7.19 19.13
C SER A 52 6.34 7.83 20.40
N THR A 53 7.51 8.46 20.31
CA THR A 53 8.20 9.04 21.47
C THR A 53 8.84 10.38 21.13
N ARG A 54 9.10 11.20 22.18
CA ARG A 54 9.82 12.48 22.02
C ARG A 54 11.21 12.30 21.40
N LYS A 55 11.89 11.19 21.67
CA LYS A 55 13.20 10.88 21.08
C LYS A 55 13.10 10.70 19.57
N ILE A 56 12.06 10.01 19.08
CA ILE A 56 11.80 9.81 17.65
C ILE A 56 11.41 11.13 16.99
N ALA A 57 10.61 11.97 17.64
CA ALA A 57 10.29 13.30 17.13
C ALA A 57 11.56 14.13 16.89
N PHE A 58 12.45 14.17 17.90
CA PHE A 58 13.72 14.92 17.80
C PHE A 58 14.64 14.35 16.70
N PHE A 59 14.76 13.04 16.63
CA PHE A 59 15.53 12.37 15.58
C PHE A 59 14.97 12.66 14.19
N SER A 60 13.64 12.57 14.03
CA SER A 60 12.97 12.88 12.74
C SER A 60 13.17 14.33 12.34
N LEU A 61 13.07 15.27 13.28
CA LEU A 61 13.29 16.68 13.01
C LEU A 61 14.71 16.95 12.50
N ILE A 62 15.71 16.43 13.22
CA ILE A 62 17.11 16.59 12.80
C ILE A 62 17.34 15.96 11.42
N GLY A 63 16.83 14.74 11.20
CA GLY A 63 16.98 14.05 9.92
C GLY A 63 16.35 14.81 8.75
N LEU A 64 15.14 15.35 8.94
CA LEU A 64 14.46 16.12 7.91
C LEU A 64 15.13 17.46 7.60
N LEU A 65 15.57 18.18 8.63
CA LEU A 65 16.35 19.40 8.45
C LEU A 65 17.70 19.14 7.78
N PHE A 66 18.31 17.98 8.06
CA PHE A 66 19.56 17.59 7.38
C PHE A 66 19.32 17.24 5.91
N ILE A 67 18.20 16.61 5.57
CA ILE A 67 17.80 16.35 4.16
C ILE A 67 17.59 17.69 3.42
N ASP A 68 16.90 18.62 4.06
CA ASP A 68 16.70 19.97 3.51
C ASP A 68 18.02 20.71 3.30
N TYR A 69 18.91 20.68 4.29
CA TYR A 69 20.24 21.26 4.19
C TYR A 69 21.09 20.69 3.04
N LEU A 70 20.94 19.39 2.76
CA LEU A 70 21.62 18.73 1.64
C LEU A 70 21.00 19.04 0.26
N GLY A 71 19.87 19.75 0.20
CA GLY A 71 19.15 20.06 -1.04
C GLY A 71 18.32 18.88 -1.59
N TYR A 72 18.07 17.85 -0.78
CA TYR A 72 17.28 16.66 -1.17
C TYR A 72 15.82 16.74 -0.71
N TRP A 73 15.31 17.92 -0.40
CA TRP A 73 13.92 18.06 0.08
C TRP A 73 12.91 17.62 -0.97
N PHE A 74 13.00 18.13 -2.19
CA PHE A 74 12.06 17.77 -3.26
C PHE A 74 12.11 16.28 -3.65
N PRO A 75 13.28 15.65 -3.86
CA PRO A 75 13.37 14.19 -4.04
C PRO A 75 12.78 13.38 -2.86
N MET A 76 12.91 13.86 -1.65
CA MET A 76 12.31 13.23 -0.47
C MET A 76 10.78 13.29 -0.52
N LEU A 77 10.19 14.42 -0.89
CA LEU A 77 8.74 14.55 -1.08
C LEU A 77 8.23 13.62 -2.18
N GLN A 78 8.92 13.54 -3.31
CA GLN A 78 8.58 12.61 -4.39
C GLN A 78 8.60 11.16 -3.91
N MET A 79 9.63 10.75 -3.19
CA MET A 79 9.72 9.39 -2.64
C MET A 79 8.64 9.12 -1.60
N LEU A 80 8.36 10.07 -0.72
CA LEU A 80 7.31 9.96 0.30
C LEU A 80 5.93 9.78 -0.34
N THR A 81 5.56 10.61 -1.29
CA THR A 81 4.27 10.55 -1.98
C THR A 81 4.13 9.28 -2.81
N LEU A 82 5.19 8.85 -3.51
CA LEU A 82 5.22 7.59 -4.23
C LEU A 82 4.93 6.41 -3.29
N VAL A 83 5.62 6.35 -2.15
CA VAL A 83 5.44 5.26 -1.18
C VAL A 83 4.03 5.29 -0.58
N LEU A 84 3.54 6.46 -0.16
CA LEU A 84 2.19 6.59 0.41
C LEU A 84 1.10 6.19 -0.60
N THR A 85 1.23 6.62 -1.85
CA THR A 85 0.33 6.23 -2.94
C THR A 85 0.37 4.72 -3.15
N SER A 86 1.56 4.13 -3.21
CA SER A 86 1.72 2.67 -3.37
C SER A 86 1.08 1.89 -2.23
N VAL A 87 1.29 2.32 -0.99
CA VAL A 87 0.68 1.70 0.19
C VAL A 87 -0.84 1.82 0.13
N LEU A 88 -1.38 2.98 -0.24
CA LEU A 88 -2.82 3.17 -0.37
C LEU A 88 -3.43 2.19 -1.38
N PHE A 89 -2.86 2.07 -2.57
CA PHE A 89 -3.32 1.10 -3.58
C PHE A 89 -3.16 -0.35 -3.11
N ALA A 90 -2.03 -0.67 -2.45
CA ALA A 90 -1.83 -2.01 -1.89
C ALA A 90 -2.86 -2.35 -0.81
N LEU A 91 -3.29 -1.39 0.02
CA LEU A 91 -4.36 -1.56 1.00
C LEU A 91 -5.73 -1.74 0.32
N VAL A 92 -6.05 -0.88 -0.65
CA VAL A 92 -7.34 -0.91 -1.37
C VAL A 92 -7.54 -2.26 -2.09
N ILE A 93 -6.49 -2.83 -2.66
CA ILE A 93 -6.54 -4.12 -3.34
C ILE A 93 -6.32 -5.28 -2.35
N GLY A 94 -5.33 -5.15 -1.48
CA GLY A 94 -4.87 -6.24 -0.62
C GLY A 94 -5.86 -6.59 0.50
N ILE A 95 -6.52 -5.60 1.10
CA ILE A 95 -7.50 -5.86 2.16
C ILE A 95 -8.70 -6.69 1.64
N PRO A 96 -9.38 -6.33 0.54
CA PRO A 96 -10.45 -7.15 -0.02
C PRO A 96 -10.02 -8.57 -0.37
N VAL A 97 -8.84 -8.72 -0.99
CA VAL A 97 -8.29 -10.05 -1.33
C VAL A 97 -7.99 -10.85 -0.06
N GLY A 98 -7.42 -10.21 0.95
CA GLY A 98 -7.16 -10.82 2.27
C GLY A 98 -8.44 -11.27 2.97
N ILE A 99 -9.49 -10.46 2.94
CA ILE A 99 -10.82 -10.81 3.47
C ILE A 99 -11.38 -12.03 2.73
N LEU A 100 -11.35 -12.03 1.40
CA LEU A 100 -11.82 -13.16 0.60
C LEU A 100 -11.02 -14.44 0.88
N GLY A 101 -9.71 -14.33 1.01
CA GLY A 101 -8.81 -15.45 1.35
C GLY A 101 -9.04 -15.98 2.77
N SER A 102 -9.44 -15.12 3.73
CA SER A 102 -9.78 -15.54 5.07
C SER A 102 -11.09 -16.35 5.12
N GLN A 103 -12.09 -15.95 4.32
CA GLN A 103 -13.42 -16.55 4.31
C GLN A 103 -13.53 -17.82 3.45
N LYS A 104 -12.77 -17.89 2.34
CA LYS A 104 -12.87 -18.96 1.34
C LYS A 104 -11.57 -19.75 1.22
N ALA A 105 -11.58 -21.02 1.64
CA ALA A 105 -10.41 -21.91 1.56
C ALA A 105 -9.90 -22.09 0.10
N GLY A 106 -10.79 -22.09 -0.89
CA GLY A 106 -10.43 -22.17 -2.31
C GLY A 106 -9.61 -20.96 -2.76
N VAL A 107 -10.04 -19.74 -2.40
CA VAL A 107 -9.31 -18.50 -2.69
C VAL A 107 -7.95 -18.54 -2.04
N ARG A 108 -7.88 -18.92 -0.76
CA ARG A 108 -6.61 -19.01 -0.01
C ARG A 108 -5.63 -19.99 -0.64
N LYS A 109 -6.10 -21.15 -1.14
CA LYS A 109 -5.24 -22.14 -1.82
C LYS A 109 -4.61 -21.61 -3.10
N VAL A 110 -5.29 -20.70 -3.81
CA VAL A 110 -4.77 -20.08 -5.03
C VAL A 110 -3.88 -18.88 -4.70
N VAL A 111 -4.33 -18.03 -3.77
CA VAL A 111 -3.64 -16.79 -3.43
C VAL A 111 -2.28 -17.06 -2.76
N ASN A 112 -2.19 -18.00 -1.81
CA ASN A 112 -0.96 -18.25 -1.08
C ASN A 112 0.24 -18.56 -1.96
N PRO A 113 0.19 -19.49 -2.93
CA PRO A 113 1.33 -19.76 -3.82
C PRO A 113 1.74 -18.53 -4.66
N ILE A 114 0.77 -17.71 -5.07
CA ILE A 114 1.04 -16.47 -5.81
C ILE A 114 1.80 -15.49 -4.91
N LEU A 115 1.36 -15.31 -3.66
CA LEU A 115 2.05 -14.45 -2.70
C LEU A 115 3.44 -14.97 -2.35
N ASP A 116 3.63 -16.29 -2.25
CA ASP A 116 4.94 -16.91 -2.03
C ASP A 116 5.90 -16.56 -3.18
N LEU A 117 5.41 -16.69 -4.43
CA LEU A 117 6.17 -16.37 -5.62
C LEU A 117 6.53 -14.88 -5.65
N MET A 118 5.57 -14.00 -5.36
CA MET A 118 5.79 -12.55 -5.29
C MET A 118 6.82 -12.16 -4.22
N GLN A 119 6.89 -12.85 -3.10
CA GLN A 119 7.86 -12.55 -2.03
C GLN A 119 9.26 -13.13 -2.28
N THR A 120 9.37 -14.15 -3.10
CA THR A 120 10.67 -14.72 -3.47
C THR A 120 11.38 -13.96 -4.58
N MET A 121 10.63 -13.17 -5.36
CA MET A 121 11.19 -12.38 -6.46
C MET A 121 11.69 -11.02 -5.96
N PRO A 122 12.89 -10.56 -6.35
CA PRO A 122 13.36 -9.23 -6.07
C PRO A 122 12.42 -8.14 -6.65
N ALA A 123 12.24 -7.03 -5.94
CA ALA A 123 11.34 -5.95 -6.37
C ALA A 123 11.64 -5.41 -7.78
N PHE A 124 12.91 -5.41 -8.20
CA PHE A 124 13.34 -4.99 -9.54
C PHE A 124 12.75 -5.84 -10.68
N VAL A 125 12.37 -7.10 -10.40
CA VAL A 125 11.75 -7.96 -11.41
C VAL A 125 10.39 -7.42 -11.85
N TYR A 126 9.68 -6.71 -10.97
CA TYR A 126 8.40 -6.07 -11.28
C TYR A 126 8.58 -4.73 -11.99
N LEU A 127 9.69 -4.04 -11.72
CA LEU A 127 9.98 -2.74 -12.32
C LEU A 127 10.21 -2.83 -13.83
N ILE A 128 10.88 -3.90 -14.29
CA ILE A 128 11.18 -4.06 -15.73
C ILE A 128 9.91 -4.13 -16.59
N PRO A 129 8.93 -5.03 -16.33
CA PRO A 129 7.66 -5.02 -17.05
C PRO A 129 6.90 -3.70 -16.92
N ALA A 130 6.90 -3.09 -15.72
CA ALA A 130 6.23 -1.81 -15.51
C ALA A 130 6.81 -0.69 -16.40
N ILE A 131 8.13 -0.64 -16.60
CA ILE A 131 8.76 0.31 -17.52
C ILE A 131 8.35 0.04 -18.97
N PHE A 132 8.19 -1.22 -19.37
CA PHE A 132 7.73 -1.56 -20.71
C PHE A 132 6.32 -1.06 -21.00
N PHE A 133 5.42 -1.09 -20.00
CA PHE A 133 4.02 -0.66 -20.17
C PHE A 133 3.82 0.85 -19.98
N PHE A 134 4.58 1.47 -19.06
CA PHE A 134 4.34 2.85 -18.61
C PHE A 134 5.49 3.80 -18.91
N ASN A 135 6.52 3.36 -19.65
CA ASN A 135 7.75 4.11 -19.89
C ASN A 135 8.55 4.39 -18.59
N ILE A 136 9.62 5.17 -18.70
CA ILE A 136 10.44 5.57 -17.54
C ILE A 136 9.77 6.75 -16.84
N GLY A 137 9.47 6.60 -15.54
CA GLY A 137 8.83 7.67 -14.78
C GLY A 137 8.42 7.22 -13.37
N VAL A 138 7.53 7.99 -12.75
CA VAL A 138 7.01 7.73 -11.41
C VAL A 138 6.08 6.50 -11.41
N VAL A 139 5.27 6.35 -12.46
CA VAL A 139 4.25 5.29 -12.56
C VAL A 139 4.80 3.88 -12.43
N PRO A 140 5.87 3.47 -13.16
CA PRO A 140 6.49 2.16 -12.95
C PRO A 140 6.95 1.92 -11.52
N GLY A 141 7.47 2.96 -10.86
CA GLY A 141 7.88 2.90 -9.46
C GLY A 141 6.71 2.63 -8.52
N VAL A 142 5.58 3.32 -8.72
CA VAL A 142 4.34 3.09 -7.97
C VAL A 142 3.83 1.66 -8.19
N VAL A 143 3.72 1.24 -9.45
CA VAL A 143 3.20 -0.11 -9.79
C VAL A 143 4.07 -1.21 -9.19
N ALA A 144 5.40 -1.14 -9.34
CA ALA A 144 6.31 -2.10 -8.73
C ALA A 144 6.20 -2.12 -7.20
N SER A 145 6.08 -0.94 -6.57
CA SER A 145 5.93 -0.80 -5.12
C SER A 145 4.59 -1.35 -4.62
N VAL A 146 3.50 -1.14 -5.35
CA VAL A 146 2.18 -1.74 -5.06
C VAL A 146 2.28 -3.26 -5.08
N ILE A 147 2.85 -3.84 -6.14
CA ILE A 147 3.02 -5.29 -6.28
C ILE A 147 3.85 -5.85 -5.13
N PHE A 148 4.92 -5.16 -4.74
CA PHE A 148 5.77 -5.56 -3.62
C PHE A 148 5.07 -5.46 -2.25
N ALA A 149 4.22 -4.45 -2.04
CA ALA A 149 3.50 -4.22 -0.80
C ALA A 149 2.24 -5.10 -0.63
N MET A 150 1.69 -5.64 -1.74
CA MET A 150 0.48 -6.47 -1.69
C MET A 150 0.61 -7.76 -0.86
N PRO A 151 1.66 -8.59 -0.98
CA PRO A 151 1.75 -9.84 -0.25
C PRO A 151 1.65 -9.71 1.27
N PRO A 152 2.43 -8.85 1.95
CA PRO A 152 2.28 -8.66 3.39
C PRO A 152 0.90 -8.13 3.77
N THR A 153 0.33 -7.20 2.99
CA THR A 153 -1.01 -6.64 3.23
C THR A 153 -2.08 -7.74 3.19
N ILE A 154 -2.07 -8.59 2.17
CA ILE A 154 -3.03 -9.69 2.03
C ILE A 154 -2.86 -10.71 3.17
N ARG A 155 -1.61 -11.11 3.47
CA ARG A 155 -1.33 -12.10 4.51
C ARG A 155 -1.72 -11.63 5.90
N LEU A 156 -1.35 -10.40 6.27
CA LEU A 156 -1.69 -9.84 7.58
C LEU A 156 -3.20 -9.68 7.73
N THR A 157 -3.91 -9.28 6.67
CA THR A 157 -5.38 -9.21 6.68
C THR A 157 -6.00 -10.60 6.88
N MET A 158 -5.53 -11.62 6.14
CA MET A 158 -6.01 -12.99 6.32
C MET A 158 -5.75 -13.51 7.74
N LEU A 159 -4.53 -13.29 8.24
CA LEU A 159 -4.11 -13.75 9.56
C LEU A 159 -4.91 -13.08 10.66
N GLY A 160 -5.04 -11.74 10.61
CA GLY A 160 -5.81 -10.99 11.62
C GLY A 160 -7.25 -11.49 11.74
N ILE A 161 -7.91 -11.71 10.59
CA ILE A 161 -9.29 -12.23 10.59
C ILE A 161 -9.35 -13.67 11.12
N GLN A 162 -8.36 -14.52 10.82
CA GLN A 162 -8.33 -15.92 11.26
C GLN A 162 -7.97 -16.08 12.73
N GLN A 163 -7.34 -15.09 13.34
CA GLN A 163 -7.02 -15.09 14.79
C GLN A 163 -8.22 -14.80 15.69
N VAL A 164 -9.34 -14.36 15.13
CA VAL A 164 -10.56 -14.15 15.93
C VAL A 164 -11.03 -15.49 16.52
N PRO A 165 -11.27 -15.56 17.86
CA PRO A 165 -11.66 -16.79 18.52
C PRO A 165 -12.90 -17.43 17.89
N LYS A 166 -12.83 -18.73 17.65
CA LYS A 166 -13.93 -19.50 17.03
C LYS A 166 -15.19 -19.46 17.83
N ASP A 167 -15.06 -19.49 19.16
CA ASP A 167 -16.21 -19.47 20.09
C ASP A 167 -17.06 -18.21 19.89
N LEU A 168 -16.43 -17.06 19.59
CA LEU A 168 -17.16 -15.82 19.27
C LEU A 168 -17.89 -15.94 17.92
N ILE A 169 -17.28 -16.61 16.96
CA ILE A 169 -17.88 -16.81 15.64
C ILE A 169 -19.08 -17.72 15.76
N GLU A 170 -18.96 -18.87 16.48
CA GLU A 170 -20.02 -19.84 16.72
C GLU A 170 -21.17 -19.21 17.53
N ALA A 171 -20.86 -18.45 18.57
CA ALA A 171 -21.88 -17.74 19.34
C ALA A 171 -22.70 -16.78 18.47
N THR A 172 -22.05 -16.01 17.58
CA THR A 172 -22.77 -15.10 16.69
C THR A 172 -23.57 -15.80 15.60
N GLU A 173 -23.11 -16.97 15.15
CA GLU A 173 -23.88 -17.83 14.26
C GLU A 173 -25.15 -18.39 14.95
N ALA A 174 -25.04 -18.80 16.21
CA ALA A 174 -26.17 -19.25 17.00
C ALA A 174 -27.24 -18.14 17.17
N PHE A 175 -26.85 -16.88 17.22
CA PHE A 175 -27.75 -15.71 17.22
C PHE A 175 -28.26 -15.30 15.83
N GLY A 176 -28.00 -16.09 14.79
CA GLY A 176 -28.53 -15.86 13.44
C GLY A 176 -27.82 -14.73 12.65
N SER A 177 -26.59 -14.38 13.01
CA SER A 177 -25.84 -13.36 12.28
C SER A 177 -25.47 -13.81 10.87
N THR A 178 -25.63 -12.91 9.89
CA THR A 178 -25.16 -13.15 8.52
C THR A 178 -23.63 -13.07 8.44
N THR A 179 -23.04 -13.68 7.42
CA THR A 179 -21.57 -13.63 7.18
C THR A 179 -21.04 -12.20 7.13
N TRP A 180 -21.76 -11.25 6.52
CA TRP A 180 -21.38 -9.84 6.45
C TRP A 180 -21.46 -9.15 7.81
N GLN A 181 -22.49 -9.42 8.60
CA GLN A 181 -22.60 -8.87 9.96
C GLN A 181 -21.46 -9.36 10.85
N ARG A 182 -21.15 -10.65 10.77
CA ARG A 182 -20.04 -11.26 11.50
C ARG A 182 -18.70 -10.66 11.07
N LEU A 183 -18.46 -10.51 9.76
CA LEU A 183 -17.23 -9.93 9.25
C LEU A 183 -17.02 -8.49 9.74
N PHE A 184 -17.98 -7.60 9.49
CA PHE A 184 -17.81 -6.17 9.78
C PHE A 184 -17.99 -5.77 11.24
N LYS A 185 -18.85 -6.50 11.99
CA LYS A 185 -19.14 -6.14 13.39
C LYS A 185 -18.28 -6.88 14.41
N ILE A 186 -17.67 -8.01 14.03
CA ILE A 186 -16.94 -8.89 14.95
C ILE A 186 -15.52 -9.14 14.45
N GLN A 187 -15.36 -9.73 13.27
CA GLN A 187 -14.05 -10.16 12.80
C GLN A 187 -13.10 -9.01 12.52
N ILE A 188 -13.51 -7.99 11.76
CA ILE A 188 -12.65 -6.84 11.45
C ILE A 188 -12.30 -6.03 12.71
N PRO A 189 -13.24 -5.65 13.59
CA PRO A 189 -12.90 -4.91 14.81
C PRO A 189 -12.01 -5.69 15.80
N LEU A 190 -12.10 -7.02 15.82
CA LEU A 190 -11.29 -7.89 16.67
C LEU A 190 -10.02 -8.40 15.99
N ALA A 191 -9.91 -8.27 14.67
CA ALA A 191 -8.72 -8.62 13.90
C ALA A 191 -7.59 -7.63 14.22
N LYS A 192 -6.89 -7.89 15.31
CA LYS A 192 -5.66 -7.17 15.66
C LYS A 192 -4.48 -8.02 15.21
N PRO A 193 -3.51 -7.44 14.47
CA PRO A 193 -2.25 -8.12 14.18
C PRO A 193 -1.42 -8.34 15.42
#